data_3bdc1951a4e44bd820bc1bd96dd8ef05
#
_entry.id   3bdc1951a4e44bd820bc1bd96dd8ef05
#
_cell.length_a   1.000
_cell.length_b   1.000
_cell.length_c   1.000
_cell.angle_alpha   90.00
_cell.angle_beta   90.00
_cell.angle_gamma   90.00
#
_symmetry.space_group_name_H-M   'P 1'
#
loop_
_entity.id
_entity.type
_entity.pdbx_description
1 polymer ?
#
loop_
_entity_poly.entity_id
_entity_poly.type
_entity_poly.pdbx_seq_one_letter_code
_entity_poly.pdbx_strand_id
1 'polypeptide(L)'
;MTTPITPYGANLMKEELHKLKTKERPWVINAIAEARAQGDLSENADYDAAKERQSFIEGRIADLEGKLGTSQIIDPKTLEADGRIVFAATVDLEDLNSGDKVTYQIVGIDEADLKEKKVSITSPIARAMIGKSVGDVVAVEAPAGIREYEVLQVRYI
;
A
#
# COMPACT_ATOMS: atom_id res chain seq x y z
N MET A 1 9.02 8.42 13.95
CA MET A 1 9.54 7.82 12.71
C MET A 1 8.51 7.94 11.61
N THR A 2 8.90 8.45 10.45
CA THR A 2 7.99 8.60 9.31
C THR A 2 8.11 7.42 8.35
N THR A 3 7.00 7.10 7.70
CA THR A 3 6.93 6.04 6.69
C THR A 3 6.78 6.68 5.32
N PRO A 4 7.63 6.36 4.34
CA PRO A 4 7.49 6.94 3.01
C PRO A 4 6.26 6.41 2.29
N ILE A 5 5.59 7.30 1.54
CA ILE A 5 4.40 6.97 0.76
C ILE A 5 4.41 7.83 -0.50
N THR A 6 3.90 7.29 -1.62
CA THR A 6 3.73 8.07 -2.84
C THR A 6 2.46 8.91 -2.75
N PRO A 7 2.35 10.01 -3.54
CA PRO A 7 1.10 10.79 -3.59
C PRO A 7 -0.11 9.94 -3.97
N TYR A 8 0.06 8.97 -4.88
CA TYR A 8 -1.01 8.07 -5.29
C TYR A 8 -1.55 7.27 -4.09
N GLY A 9 -0.64 6.65 -3.30
CA GLY A 9 -1.02 5.88 -2.13
C GLY A 9 -1.65 6.74 -1.04
N ALA A 10 -1.10 7.94 -0.82
CA ALA A 10 -1.67 8.89 0.15
C ALA A 10 -3.09 9.28 -0.25
N ASN A 11 -3.34 9.54 -1.53
CA ASN A 11 -4.67 9.91 -2.01
C ASN A 11 -5.66 8.77 -1.86
N LEU A 12 -5.28 7.52 -2.15
CA LEU A 12 -6.15 6.36 -1.94
C LEU A 12 -6.55 6.23 -0.46
N MET A 13 -5.60 6.42 0.46
CA MET A 13 -5.89 6.36 1.89
C MET A 13 -6.81 7.48 2.34
N LYS A 14 -6.63 8.69 1.81
CA LYS A 14 -7.49 9.85 2.11
C LYS A 14 -8.90 9.63 1.58
N GLU A 15 -9.06 9.06 0.39
CA GLU A 15 -10.36 8.75 -0.18
C GLU A 15 -11.09 7.69 0.65
N GLU A 16 -10.40 6.64 1.05
CA GLU A 16 -10.98 5.60 1.90
C GLU A 16 -11.43 6.19 3.24
N LEU A 17 -10.59 7.01 3.86
CA LEU A 17 -10.89 7.67 5.13
C LEU A 17 -12.12 8.57 5.00
N HIS A 18 -12.19 9.34 3.94
CA HIS A 18 -13.33 10.22 3.67
C HIS A 18 -14.63 9.41 3.54
N LYS A 19 -14.60 8.33 2.78
CA LYS A 19 -15.76 7.45 2.60
C LYS A 19 -16.20 6.83 3.93
N LEU A 20 -15.26 6.36 4.73
CA LEU A 20 -15.57 5.79 6.04
C LEU A 20 -16.26 6.79 6.96
N LYS A 21 -15.78 8.04 6.98
CA LYS A 21 -16.33 9.08 7.85
C LYS A 21 -17.66 9.64 7.36
N THR A 22 -17.85 9.77 6.05
CA THR A 22 -19.00 10.48 5.48
C THR A 22 -20.12 9.56 5.01
N LYS A 23 -19.83 8.29 4.75
CA LYS A 23 -20.81 7.31 4.24
C LYS A 23 -20.98 6.11 5.18
N GLU A 24 -19.88 5.43 5.47
CA GLU A 24 -19.95 4.18 6.24
C GLU A 24 -20.34 4.42 7.70
N ARG A 25 -19.72 5.40 8.35
CA ARG A 25 -20.03 5.73 9.76
C ARG A 25 -21.48 6.15 9.95
N PRO A 26 -22.04 7.10 9.18
CA PRO A 26 -23.46 7.45 9.30
C PRO A 26 -24.38 6.28 9.02
N TRP A 27 -24.06 5.45 8.04
CA TRP A 27 -24.85 4.28 7.69
C TRP A 27 -24.93 3.30 8.87
N VAL A 28 -23.79 2.98 9.50
CA VAL A 28 -23.79 2.01 10.61
C VAL A 28 -24.45 2.57 11.85
N ILE A 29 -24.33 3.86 12.13
CA ILE A 29 -25.02 4.51 13.24
C ILE A 29 -26.54 4.36 13.06
N ASN A 30 -27.04 4.58 11.84
CA ASN A 30 -28.44 4.39 11.51
C ASN A 30 -28.87 2.92 11.65
N ALA A 31 -28.04 1.99 11.19
CA ALA A 31 -28.30 0.56 11.28
C ALA A 31 -28.42 0.11 12.74
N ILE A 32 -27.60 0.65 13.64
CA ILE A 32 -27.67 0.38 15.07
C ILE A 32 -28.98 0.92 15.65
N ALA A 33 -29.39 2.13 15.29
CA ALA A 33 -30.62 2.73 15.74
C ALA A 33 -31.84 1.91 15.32
N GLU A 34 -31.87 1.46 14.05
CA GLU A 34 -32.95 0.61 13.55
C GLU A 34 -32.99 -0.74 14.26
N ALA A 35 -31.84 -1.35 14.51
CA ALA A 35 -31.78 -2.62 15.21
C ALA A 35 -32.27 -2.51 16.67
N ARG A 36 -31.94 -1.41 17.35
CA ARG A 36 -32.47 -1.14 18.72
C ARG A 36 -33.98 -1.02 18.73
N ALA A 37 -34.56 -0.42 17.70
CA ALA A 37 -36.00 -0.25 17.59
C ALA A 37 -36.76 -1.59 17.46
N GLN A 38 -36.06 -2.67 17.09
CA GLN A 38 -36.67 -4.01 16.97
C GLN A 38 -36.86 -4.73 18.32
N GLY A 39 -36.35 -4.20 19.43
CA GLY A 39 -36.61 -4.69 20.77
C GLY A 39 -35.44 -5.35 21.48
N ASP A 40 -35.49 -6.65 21.74
CA ASP A 40 -34.55 -7.35 22.61
C ASP A 40 -33.14 -7.39 22.05
N LEU A 41 -32.19 -6.66 22.69
CA LEU A 41 -30.81 -6.57 22.28
C LEU A 41 -30.00 -7.82 22.62
N SER A 42 -30.46 -8.65 23.56
CA SER A 42 -29.71 -9.85 23.94
C SER A 42 -29.80 -10.97 22.92
N GLU A 43 -30.80 -10.95 22.03
CA GLU A 43 -31.01 -11.96 20.99
C GLU A 43 -31.15 -11.30 19.60
N ASN A 44 -30.66 -10.08 19.43
CA ASN A 44 -30.83 -9.33 18.21
C ASN A 44 -29.56 -9.44 17.33
N ALA A 45 -29.61 -10.35 16.37
CA ALA A 45 -28.49 -10.60 15.44
C ALA A 45 -28.16 -9.36 14.58
N ASP A 46 -29.17 -8.58 14.21
CA ASP A 46 -28.94 -7.35 13.43
C ASP A 46 -28.19 -6.31 14.26
N TYR A 47 -28.49 -6.19 15.54
CA TYR A 47 -27.78 -5.29 16.45
C TYR A 47 -26.32 -5.74 16.60
N ASP A 48 -26.09 -7.02 16.84
CA ASP A 48 -24.73 -7.56 16.99
C ASP A 48 -23.90 -7.35 15.74
N ALA A 49 -24.46 -7.61 14.56
CA ALA A 49 -23.77 -7.41 13.28
C ALA A 49 -23.44 -5.93 13.04
N ALA A 50 -24.38 -5.03 13.38
CA ALA A 50 -24.16 -3.59 13.21
C ALA A 50 -23.07 -3.08 14.17
N LYS A 51 -23.05 -3.57 15.41
CA LYS A 51 -22.00 -3.21 16.37
C LYS A 51 -20.64 -3.72 15.95
N GLU A 52 -20.55 -4.91 15.41
CA GLU A 52 -19.31 -5.47 14.88
C GLU A 52 -18.81 -4.64 13.71
N ARG A 53 -19.71 -4.27 12.80
CA ARG A 53 -19.37 -3.42 11.66
C ARG A 53 -18.88 -2.02 12.11
N GLN A 54 -19.53 -1.45 13.14
CA GLN A 54 -19.09 -0.18 13.71
C GLN A 54 -17.66 -0.27 14.24
N SER A 55 -17.33 -1.33 14.96
CA SER A 55 -15.98 -1.54 15.49
C SER A 55 -14.96 -1.62 14.37
N PHE A 56 -15.28 -2.31 13.29
CA PHE A 56 -14.42 -2.39 12.12
C PHE A 56 -14.20 -1.01 11.49
N ILE A 57 -15.26 -0.24 11.29
CA ILE A 57 -15.20 1.10 10.68
C ILE A 57 -14.35 2.03 11.53
N GLU A 58 -14.60 2.10 12.85
CA GLU A 58 -13.85 2.98 13.74
C GLU A 58 -12.37 2.56 13.84
N GLY A 59 -12.11 1.27 13.86
CA GLY A 59 -10.75 0.75 13.86
C GLY A 59 -10.00 1.11 12.59
N ARG A 60 -10.66 1.00 11.43
CA ARG A 60 -10.06 1.36 10.15
C ARG A 60 -9.80 2.86 10.03
N ILE A 61 -10.73 3.69 10.53
CA ILE A 61 -10.54 5.15 10.59
C ILE A 61 -9.29 5.49 11.41
N ALA A 62 -9.18 4.93 12.61
CA ALA A 62 -8.03 5.17 13.47
C ALA A 62 -6.72 4.72 12.81
N ASP A 63 -6.74 3.57 12.15
CA ASP A 63 -5.58 3.03 11.43
C ASP A 63 -5.14 3.98 10.31
N LEU A 64 -6.07 4.42 9.47
CA LEU A 64 -5.77 5.32 8.36
C LEU A 64 -5.29 6.70 8.84
N GLU A 65 -5.92 7.25 9.88
CA GLU A 65 -5.50 8.53 10.44
C GLU A 65 -4.08 8.44 11.02
N GLY A 66 -3.77 7.35 11.71
CA GLY A 66 -2.44 7.10 12.24
C GLY A 66 -1.38 6.99 11.14
N LYS A 67 -1.67 6.22 10.10
CA LYS A 67 -0.76 6.03 8.97
C LYS A 67 -0.53 7.33 8.21
N LEU A 68 -1.58 8.08 7.91
CA LEU A 68 -1.46 9.38 7.24
C LEU A 68 -0.70 10.38 8.10
N GLY A 69 -0.91 10.35 9.42
CA GLY A 69 -0.22 11.26 10.35
C GLY A 69 1.27 11.01 10.45
N THR A 70 1.73 9.80 10.20
CA THR A 70 3.15 9.43 10.26
C THR A 70 3.77 9.24 8.88
N SER A 71 3.05 9.56 7.81
CA SER A 71 3.54 9.40 6.44
C SER A 71 4.37 10.60 6.01
N GLN A 72 5.42 10.30 5.23
CA GLN A 72 6.17 11.30 4.48
C GLN A 72 5.86 11.08 3.00
N ILE A 73 5.19 12.05 2.36
CA ILE A 73 4.83 11.94 0.95
C ILE A 73 6.06 12.26 0.10
N ILE A 74 6.47 11.30 -0.74
CA ILE A 74 7.59 11.45 -1.65
C ILE A 74 7.06 11.34 -3.06
N ASP A 75 7.06 12.45 -3.80
CA ASP A 75 6.61 12.49 -5.19
C ASP A 75 7.75 12.07 -6.11
N PRO A 76 7.60 10.98 -6.88
CA PRO A 76 8.66 10.54 -7.79
C PRO A 76 9.06 11.61 -8.81
N LYS A 77 8.13 12.47 -9.21
CA LYS A 77 8.41 13.51 -10.21
C LYS A 77 9.37 14.58 -9.71
N THR A 78 9.58 14.68 -8.39
CA THR A 78 10.48 15.67 -7.80
C THR A 78 11.86 15.12 -7.47
N LEU A 79 12.09 13.82 -7.72
CA LEU A 79 13.34 13.17 -7.36
C LEU A 79 14.38 13.29 -8.47
N GLU A 80 15.61 13.60 -8.06
CA GLU A 80 16.78 13.68 -8.93
C GLU A 80 17.81 12.66 -8.46
N ALA A 81 17.65 11.41 -8.88
CA ALA A 81 18.47 10.30 -8.39
C ALA A 81 19.55 9.84 -9.37
N ASP A 82 19.71 10.52 -10.52
CA ASP A 82 20.76 10.26 -11.51
C ASP A 82 20.90 8.80 -11.94
N GLY A 83 19.76 8.13 -12.18
CA GLY A 83 19.73 6.73 -12.57
C GLY A 83 19.87 5.73 -11.43
N ARG A 84 20.02 6.21 -10.20
CA ARG A 84 20.07 5.36 -9.02
C ARG A 84 18.66 5.02 -8.56
N ILE A 85 18.49 3.82 -8.05
CA ILE A 85 17.19 3.36 -7.54
C ILE A 85 17.05 3.80 -6.08
N VAL A 86 16.02 4.60 -5.81
CA VAL A 86 15.60 5.00 -4.47
C VAL A 86 14.10 4.78 -4.35
N PHE A 87 13.50 5.10 -3.21
CA PHE A 87 12.06 5.01 -3.01
C PHE A 87 11.30 5.71 -4.14
N ALA A 88 10.16 5.17 -4.54
CA ALA A 88 9.28 5.64 -5.61
C ALA A 88 9.78 5.37 -7.03
N ALA A 89 10.97 4.82 -7.21
CA ALA A 89 11.50 4.48 -8.54
C ALA A 89 10.63 3.44 -9.24
N THR A 90 10.40 3.63 -10.53
CA THR A 90 9.84 2.62 -11.42
C THR A 90 10.99 1.99 -12.19
N VAL A 91 11.19 0.69 -12.00
CA VAL A 91 12.37 -0.01 -12.48
C VAL A 91 11.98 -1.09 -13.49
N ASP A 92 12.57 -1.05 -14.67
CA ASP A 92 12.46 -2.11 -15.67
C ASP A 92 13.59 -3.11 -15.45
N LEU A 93 13.21 -4.38 -15.28
CA LEU A 93 14.14 -5.48 -14.99
C LEU A 93 14.02 -6.57 -16.05
N GLU A 94 15.12 -7.29 -16.26
CA GLU A 94 15.13 -8.51 -17.07
C GLU A 94 15.61 -9.68 -16.22
N ASP A 95 14.79 -10.73 -16.14
CA ASP A 95 15.20 -11.98 -15.49
C ASP A 95 16.28 -12.63 -16.33
N LEU A 96 17.47 -12.78 -15.78
CA LEU A 96 18.61 -13.32 -16.51
C LEU A 96 18.50 -14.80 -16.82
N ASN A 97 17.63 -15.53 -16.10
CA ASN A 97 17.41 -16.94 -16.36
C ASN A 97 16.39 -17.18 -17.47
N SER A 98 15.26 -16.46 -17.42
CA SER A 98 14.16 -16.66 -18.38
C SER A 98 14.15 -15.67 -19.53
N GLY A 99 14.81 -14.52 -19.38
CA GLY A 99 14.75 -13.44 -20.35
C GLY A 99 13.48 -12.59 -20.26
N ASP A 100 12.59 -12.91 -19.32
CA ASP A 100 11.35 -12.16 -19.14
C ASP A 100 11.64 -10.77 -18.58
N LYS A 101 10.87 -9.80 -19.06
CA LYS A 101 10.96 -8.42 -18.58
C LYS A 101 9.80 -8.11 -17.64
N VAL A 102 10.08 -7.38 -16.59
CA VAL A 102 9.08 -6.96 -15.61
C VAL A 102 9.38 -5.55 -15.16
N THR A 103 8.34 -4.81 -14.82
CA THR A 103 8.45 -3.44 -14.33
C THR A 103 7.81 -3.37 -12.95
N TYR A 104 8.56 -2.86 -11.96
CA TYR A 104 8.06 -2.65 -10.62
C TYR A 104 8.28 -1.22 -10.18
N GLN A 105 7.35 -0.70 -9.39
CA GLN A 105 7.54 0.56 -8.66
C GLN A 105 7.75 0.25 -7.18
N ILE A 106 8.74 0.89 -6.56
CA ILE A 106 8.99 0.75 -5.12
C ILE A 106 8.11 1.76 -4.39
N VAL A 107 7.23 1.24 -3.53
CA VAL A 107 6.22 2.05 -2.82
C VAL A 107 6.27 1.78 -1.32
N GLY A 108 5.44 2.48 -0.55
CA GLY A 108 5.31 2.26 0.88
C GLY A 108 4.66 0.92 1.20
N ILE A 109 4.81 0.47 2.45
CA ILE A 109 4.30 -0.82 2.91
C ILE A 109 2.80 -0.95 2.67
N ASP A 110 2.05 0.13 2.89
CA ASP A 110 0.59 0.11 2.79
C ASP A 110 0.08 0.31 1.37
N GLU A 111 0.96 0.61 0.43
CA GLU A 111 0.61 0.83 -0.98
C GLU A 111 0.90 -0.39 -1.85
N ALA A 112 1.65 -1.38 -1.34
CA ALA A 112 2.11 -2.50 -2.14
C ALA A 112 0.95 -3.29 -2.74
N ASP A 113 1.03 -3.57 -4.04
CA ASP A 113 0.03 -4.33 -4.76
C ASP A 113 0.71 -4.97 -5.99
N LEU A 114 0.96 -6.26 -5.91
CA LEU A 114 1.63 -6.99 -7.00
C LEU A 114 0.83 -7.00 -8.30
N LYS A 115 -0.49 -6.89 -8.23
CA LYS A 115 -1.33 -6.79 -9.43
C LYS A 115 -1.06 -5.50 -10.19
N GLU A 116 -0.75 -4.43 -9.47
CA GLU A 116 -0.40 -3.13 -10.03
C GLU A 116 1.12 -2.97 -10.20
N LYS A 117 1.89 -4.05 -10.00
CA LYS A 117 3.35 -4.04 -10.09
C LYS A 117 4.00 -3.07 -9.10
N LYS A 118 3.41 -2.93 -7.92
CA LYS A 118 3.93 -2.09 -6.83
C LYS A 118 4.46 -2.97 -5.72
N VAL A 119 5.75 -2.84 -5.44
CA VAL A 119 6.43 -3.63 -4.41
C VAL A 119 6.77 -2.77 -3.20
N SER A 120 6.59 -3.34 -2.02
CA SER A 120 6.92 -2.64 -0.78
C SER A 120 8.43 -2.38 -0.69
N ILE A 121 8.78 -1.21 -0.15
CA ILE A 121 10.18 -0.87 0.14
C ILE A 121 10.85 -1.91 1.04
N THR A 122 10.07 -2.64 1.83
CA THR A 122 10.58 -3.69 2.72
C THR A 122 10.67 -5.06 2.06
N SER A 123 10.17 -5.21 0.83
CA SER A 123 10.22 -6.48 0.12
C SER A 123 11.66 -6.87 -0.25
N PRO A 124 11.96 -8.18 -0.38
CA PRO A 124 13.29 -8.62 -0.78
C PRO A 124 13.76 -8.01 -2.10
N ILE A 125 12.86 -7.91 -3.11
CA ILE A 125 13.24 -7.34 -4.40
C ILE A 125 13.54 -5.84 -4.30
N ALA A 126 12.75 -5.09 -3.53
CA ALA A 126 13.01 -3.67 -3.33
C ALA A 126 14.34 -3.44 -2.61
N ARG A 127 14.61 -4.23 -1.57
CA ARG A 127 15.88 -4.13 -0.83
C ARG A 127 17.08 -4.44 -1.71
N ALA A 128 16.95 -5.40 -2.62
CA ALA A 128 18.01 -5.75 -3.55
C ALA A 128 18.25 -4.64 -4.57
N MET A 129 17.20 -3.94 -4.99
CA MET A 129 17.28 -2.89 -6.01
C MET A 129 17.80 -1.55 -5.48
N ILE A 130 17.42 -1.17 -4.27
CA ILE A 130 17.75 0.16 -3.72
C ILE A 130 19.26 0.37 -3.69
N GLY A 131 19.71 1.51 -4.22
CA GLY A 131 21.12 1.84 -4.33
C GLY A 131 21.79 1.36 -5.61
N LYS A 132 21.11 0.53 -6.39
CA LYS A 132 21.61 0.06 -7.69
C LYS A 132 21.30 1.08 -8.78
N SER A 133 21.92 0.90 -9.93
CA SER A 133 21.77 1.79 -11.08
C SER A 133 21.55 0.96 -12.35
N VAL A 134 21.18 1.65 -13.44
CA VAL A 134 21.04 1.01 -14.75
C VAL A 134 22.30 0.22 -15.11
N GLY A 135 22.11 -1.01 -15.57
CA GLY A 135 23.18 -1.93 -15.93
C GLY A 135 23.65 -2.83 -14.80
N ASP A 136 23.26 -2.53 -13.55
CA ASP A 136 23.61 -3.41 -12.43
C ASP A 136 22.76 -4.67 -12.44
N VAL A 137 23.32 -5.74 -11.87
CA VAL A 137 22.63 -7.01 -11.66
C VAL A 137 22.22 -7.06 -10.18
N VAL A 138 20.95 -7.37 -9.94
CA VAL A 138 20.42 -7.53 -8.58
C VAL A 138 20.09 -8.99 -8.33
N ALA A 139 20.52 -9.51 -7.19
CA ALA A 139 20.22 -10.87 -6.77
C ALA A 139 19.13 -10.85 -5.70
N VAL A 140 18.04 -11.57 -5.93
CA VAL A 140 16.89 -11.63 -5.03
C VAL A 140 16.77 -13.06 -4.50
N GLU A 141 16.80 -13.22 -3.18
CA GLU A 141 16.54 -14.51 -2.56
C GLU A 141 15.05 -14.79 -2.57
N ALA A 142 14.68 -15.90 -3.21
CA ALA A 142 13.31 -16.38 -3.27
C ALA A 142 13.24 -17.80 -2.70
N PRO A 143 12.05 -18.30 -2.30
CA PRO A 143 11.92 -19.66 -1.77
C PRO A 143 12.44 -20.74 -2.70
N ALA A 144 12.37 -20.52 -4.02
CA ALA A 144 12.84 -21.46 -5.04
C ALA A 144 14.33 -21.29 -5.37
N GLY A 145 15.03 -20.35 -4.76
CA GLY A 145 16.44 -20.07 -4.99
C GLY A 145 16.69 -18.60 -5.31
N ILE A 146 17.93 -18.29 -5.69
CA ILE A 146 18.33 -16.92 -6.02
C ILE A 146 17.92 -16.62 -7.45
N ARG A 147 17.24 -15.49 -7.66
CA ARG A 147 16.93 -14.95 -8.99
C ARG A 147 17.76 -13.72 -9.24
N GLU A 148 18.33 -13.64 -10.44
CA GLU A 148 19.13 -12.48 -10.83
C GLU A 148 18.42 -11.70 -11.92
N TYR A 149 18.42 -10.37 -11.77
CA TYR A 149 17.79 -9.44 -12.70
C TYR A 149 18.81 -8.36 -13.11
N GLU A 150 18.77 -7.95 -14.36
CA GLU A 150 19.52 -6.78 -14.81
C GLU A 150 18.59 -5.56 -14.77
N VAL A 151 19.10 -4.45 -14.25
CA VAL A 151 18.39 -3.17 -14.25
C VAL A 151 18.51 -2.55 -15.63
N LEU A 152 17.38 -2.50 -16.37
CA LEU A 152 17.35 -1.97 -17.73
C LEU A 152 17.12 -0.47 -17.75
N GLN A 153 16.20 0.03 -16.92
CA GLN A 153 15.84 1.45 -16.88
C GLN A 153 15.30 1.81 -15.52
N VAL A 154 15.58 3.04 -15.08
CA VAL A 154 15.04 3.61 -13.84
C VAL A 154 14.30 4.89 -14.19
N ARG A 155 13.03 4.98 -13.82
CA ARG A 155 12.15 6.13 -14.11
C ARG A 155 11.50 6.64 -12.84
N TYR A 156 11.29 7.94 -12.80
CA TYR A 156 10.57 8.61 -11.69
C TYR A 156 9.34 9.33 -12.27
N ILE A 157 8.26 8.58 -12.42
CA ILE A 157 7.04 9.02 -13.11
C ILE A 157 5.81 9.05 -12.21
#